data_4c134a27014c58114260e5be04383ed3
#
_entry.id   4c134a27014c58114260e5be04383ed3
#
_cell.length_a   1.000
_cell.length_b   1.000
_cell.length_c   1.000
_cell.angle_alpha   90.00
_cell.angle_beta   90.00
_cell.angle_gamma   90.00
#
_symmetry.space_group_name_H-M   'P 1'
#
loop_
_entity.id
_entity.type
_entity.pdbx_description
1 polymer ?
#
loop_
_entity_poly.entity_id
_entity_poly.type
_entity_poly.pdbx_seq_one_letter_code
_entity_poly.pdbx_strand_id
1 'polypeptide(L)'
;MNKSKLIKLLICAVLAIAALYIPFDQLGVTINPVEQRVVAMFVFAAFAWILEPVPIFSTSILIIVLMLFTISNKALTPMMVDDNGEKFKNLLSFKDVMATWADPTIMLFMGGFFLAAAATKFKLDLNLARVLIKPFGKNPRFVLLGMMMTVAIFSMFMSNTATAAMFLAILTPVLAVFKPTDKARIAFALAIPIGCNLGGMGTPIGTPPNAIAVKALADLGLNISFGQWMLFAVPFMLVMLVFGWFLLLKLFPPSEKTMELSIAGEFLKTPQAIVVYVTFAVTILLWVFGDLLGLNSNVIAMIPIAAFTLTGVITAKDLNGMAWDVLWLVAGGFALGLGLQKTGLAAHLLAAIPFDALPIMVTIFLASFIAIFMSTFMSNSGTAALLAPIMAAAGAVMAASPAVDMNIIGGIPGLLCALAFSCSLAMSLPISTPPNSLAYATKYVETKDMAKMGVIIGIVGLVLTVGTMGLLGKFGYFNATIEAAEKAMAAEAAKVEAAAPAAPAAEVAAPAVVDSAKAEAVVDTAAKAEPAPAAEAPKAEAAPAAEAPAPAPEAAPAAEPAK
;
A
#
# COMPACT_ATOMS: atom_id res chain seq x y z
N MET A 1 -22.70 12.57 12.43
CA MET A 1 -22.54 12.54 10.96
C MET A 1 -23.59 13.48 10.36
N ASN A 2 -23.20 14.39 9.46
CA ASN A 2 -24.19 15.29 8.83
C ASN A 2 -25.00 14.55 7.75
N LYS A 3 -26.19 15.12 7.34
CA LYS A 3 -27.08 14.49 6.35
C LYS A 3 -26.36 14.12 5.04
N SER A 4 -25.45 14.96 4.55
CA SER A 4 -24.71 14.72 3.31
C SER A 4 -23.80 13.48 3.43
N LYS A 5 -23.06 13.33 4.52
CA LYS A 5 -22.21 12.15 4.76
C LYS A 5 -23.03 10.87 4.91
N LEU A 6 -24.19 10.96 5.56
CA LEU A 6 -25.10 9.80 5.67
C LEU A 6 -25.61 9.35 4.30
N ILE A 7 -26.05 10.30 3.46
CA ILE A 7 -26.50 9.99 2.08
C ILE A 7 -25.38 9.32 1.28
N LYS A 8 -24.17 9.85 1.32
CA LYS A 8 -23.02 9.26 0.64
C LYS A 8 -22.74 7.81 1.12
N LEU A 9 -22.82 7.57 2.44
CA LEU A 9 -22.63 6.23 3.00
C LEU A 9 -23.72 5.26 2.54
N LEU A 10 -24.98 5.73 2.52
CA LEU A 10 -26.11 4.94 2.01
C LEU A 10 -25.92 4.61 0.52
N ILE A 11 -25.46 5.56 -0.30
CA ILE A 11 -25.14 5.30 -1.71
C ILE A 11 -24.09 4.18 -1.82
N CYS A 12 -22.98 4.26 -1.07
CA CYS A 12 -21.94 3.22 -1.06
C CYS A 12 -22.52 1.85 -0.67
N ALA A 13 -23.36 1.80 0.38
CA ALA A 13 -23.99 0.57 0.83
C ALA A 13 -24.97 0.00 -0.22
N VAL A 14 -25.80 0.84 -0.82
CA VAL A 14 -26.75 0.41 -1.87
C VAL A 14 -26.01 -0.14 -3.09
N LEU A 15 -24.93 0.52 -3.53
CA LEU A 15 -24.15 0.04 -4.66
C LEU A 15 -23.46 -1.29 -4.34
N ALA A 16 -22.92 -1.45 -3.13
CA ALA A 16 -22.33 -2.71 -2.68
C ALA A 16 -23.37 -3.84 -2.60
N ILE A 17 -24.57 -3.54 -2.09
CA ILE A 17 -25.67 -4.52 -2.06
C ILE A 17 -26.11 -4.85 -3.49
N ALA A 18 -26.24 -3.87 -4.38
CA ALA A 18 -26.56 -4.12 -5.79
C ALA A 18 -25.52 -5.04 -6.46
N ALA A 19 -24.23 -4.90 -6.11
CA ALA A 19 -23.18 -5.77 -6.61
C ALA A 19 -23.34 -7.25 -6.22
N LEU A 20 -24.04 -7.55 -5.10
CA LEU A 20 -24.39 -8.93 -4.72
C LEU A 20 -25.41 -9.59 -5.65
N TYR A 21 -26.11 -8.81 -6.48
CA TYR A 21 -27.15 -9.28 -7.40
C TYR A 21 -26.75 -9.15 -8.87
N ILE A 22 -25.49 -8.83 -9.18
CA ILE A 22 -25.01 -8.81 -10.56
C ILE A 22 -25.05 -10.24 -11.11
N PRO A 23 -25.75 -10.48 -12.23
CA PRO A 23 -25.85 -11.81 -12.83
C PRO A 23 -24.59 -12.11 -13.65
N PHE A 24 -23.49 -12.45 -12.99
CA PHE A 24 -22.20 -12.71 -13.63
C PHE A 24 -22.26 -13.85 -14.63
N ASP A 25 -23.09 -14.87 -14.41
CA ASP A 25 -23.29 -15.98 -15.35
C ASP A 25 -23.81 -15.50 -16.71
N GLN A 26 -24.66 -14.48 -16.73
CA GLN A 26 -25.16 -13.86 -17.97
C GLN A 26 -24.08 -13.04 -18.69
N LEU A 27 -23.03 -12.63 -17.96
CA LEU A 27 -21.88 -11.93 -18.48
C LEU A 27 -20.74 -12.91 -18.91
N GLY A 28 -20.99 -14.21 -18.83
CA GLY A 28 -20.02 -15.24 -19.19
C GLY A 28 -18.96 -15.51 -18.12
N VAL A 29 -19.17 -15.05 -16.89
CA VAL A 29 -18.25 -15.23 -15.76
C VAL A 29 -18.95 -16.01 -14.65
N THR A 30 -18.52 -17.23 -14.40
CA THR A 30 -19.06 -18.04 -13.30
C THR A 30 -18.28 -17.75 -12.01
N ILE A 31 -18.94 -17.11 -11.05
CA ILE A 31 -18.37 -16.83 -9.72
C ILE A 31 -19.28 -17.39 -8.62
N ASN A 32 -18.68 -17.78 -7.52
CA ASN A 32 -19.42 -18.30 -6.36
C ASN A 32 -19.85 -17.18 -5.41
N PRO A 33 -20.74 -17.45 -4.42
CA PRO A 33 -21.23 -16.44 -3.49
C PRO A 33 -20.12 -15.78 -2.63
N VAL A 34 -19.03 -16.46 -2.33
CA VAL A 34 -17.88 -15.87 -1.60
C VAL A 34 -17.19 -14.81 -2.46
N GLU A 35 -16.93 -15.13 -3.71
CA GLU A 35 -16.34 -14.20 -4.69
C GLU A 35 -17.25 -13.00 -4.95
N GLN A 36 -18.56 -13.22 -5.05
CA GLN A 36 -19.51 -12.14 -5.25
C GLN A 36 -19.52 -11.15 -4.08
N ARG A 37 -19.35 -11.65 -2.84
CA ARG A 37 -19.16 -10.78 -1.66
C ARG A 37 -17.87 -9.98 -1.74
N VAL A 38 -16.80 -10.54 -2.27
CA VAL A 38 -15.54 -9.80 -2.51
C VAL A 38 -15.77 -8.68 -3.52
N VAL A 39 -16.50 -8.93 -4.62
CA VAL A 39 -16.87 -7.87 -5.59
C VAL A 39 -17.65 -6.74 -4.88
N ALA A 40 -18.62 -7.09 -4.05
CA ALA A 40 -19.40 -6.09 -3.30
C ALA A 40 -18.51 -5.26 -2.36
N MET A 41 -17.51 -5.87 -1.73
CA MET A 41 -16.52 -5.15 -0.90
C MET A 41 -15.64 -4.22 -1.73
N PHE A 42 -15.21 -4.63 -2.92
CA PHE A 42 -14.48 -3.75 -3.84
C PHE A 42 -15.32 -2.55 -4.28
N VAL A 43 -16.57 -2.78 -4.63
CA VAL A 43 -17.53 -1.70 -4.98
C VAL A 43 -17.71 -0.76 -3.81
N PHE A 44 -17.94 -1.29 -2.60
CA PHE A 44 -18.04 -0.48 -1.39
C PHE A 44 -16.79 0.36 -1.15
N ALA A 45 -15.60 -0.28 -1.20
CA ALA A 45 -14.33 0.39 -0.98
C ALA A 45 -14.11 1.52 -2.00
N ALA A 46 -14.31 1.25 -3.28
CA ALA A 46 -14.12 2.22 -4.35
C ALA A 46 -14.99 3.47 -4.14
N PHE A 47 -16.30 3.29 -3.94
CA PHE A 47 -17.21 4.42 -3.75
C PHE A 47 -17.00 5.11 -2.40
N ALA A 48 -16.66 4.38 -1.32
CA ALA A 48 -16.41 4.98 -0.02
C ALA A 48 -15.08 5.78 0.00
N TRP A 49 -14.06 5.35 -0.74
CA TRP A 49 -12.82 6.11 -0.88
C TRP A 49 -12.94 7.30 -1.85
N ILE A 50 -13.84 7.23 -2.85
CA ILE A 50 -14.13 8.36 -3.76
C ILE A 50 -15.01 9.43 -3.08
N LEU A 51 -16.09 9.00 -2.44
CA LEU A 51 -17.08 9.91 -1.86
C LEU A 51 -16.73 10.41 -0.46
N GLU A 52 -15.82 9.75 0.24
CA GLU A 52 -15.35 10.04 1.60
C GLU A 52 -16.50 10.32 2.60
N PRO A 53 -17.51 9.42 2.72
CA PRO A 53 -18.57 9.59 3.71
C PRO A 53 -18.03 9.51 5.14
N VAL A 54 -16.98 8.70 5.31
CA VAL A 54 -16.21 8.50 6.55
C VAL A 54 -14.72 8.68 6.25
N PRO A 55 -13.86 8.84 7.27
CA PRO A 55 -12.41 8.86 7.04
C PRO A 55 -11.96 7.61 6.28
N ILE A 56 -10.99 7.77 5.40
CA ILE A 56 -10.50 6.71 4.48
C ILE A 56 -10.12 5.44 5.25
N PHE A 57 -9.40 5.57 6.38
CA PHE A 57 -9.02 4.43 7.23
C PHE A 57 -10.22 3.70 7.85
N SER A 58 -11.33 4.40 8.12
CA SER A 58 -12.54 3.78 8.66
C SER A 58 -13.19 2.83 7.65
N THR A 59 -13.14 3.17 6.35
CA THR A 59 -13.54 2.27 5.25
C THR A 59 -12.67 1.01 5.27
N SER A 60 -11.37 1.15 5.43
CA SER A 60 -10.42 0.03 5.46
C SER A 60 -10.67 -0.92 6.64
N ILE A 61 -10.90 -0.37 7.83
CA ILE A 61 -11.28 -1.16 9.02
C ILE A 61 -12.60 -1.90 8.76
N LEU A 62 -13.60 -1.23 8.19
CA LEU A 62 -14.88 -1.86 7.88
C LEU A 62 -14.73 -3.00 6.87
N ILE A 63 -13.87 -2.86 5.85
CA ILE A 63 -13.58 -3.92 4.88
C ILE A 63 -13.03 -5.16 5.61
N ILE A 64 -12.03 -4.99 6.49
CA ILE A 64 -11.46 -6.10 7.27
C ILE A 64 -12.56 -6.77 8.10
N VAL A 65 -13.43 -6.00 8.77
CA VAL A 65 -14.54 -6.52 9.56
C VAL A 65 -15.53 -7.29 8.67
N LEU A 66 -15.94 -6.72 7.53
CA LEU A 66 -16.83 -7.39 6.58
C LEU A 66 -16.24 -8.72 6.09
N MET A 67 -14.95 -8.76 5.76
CA MET A 67 -14.27 -9.99 5.36
C MET A 67 -14.31 -11.05 6.46
N LEU A 68 -14.02 -10.67 7.70
CA LEU A 68 -14.06 -11.59 8.85
C LEU A 68 -15.45 -12.18 9.05
N PHE A 69 -16.51 -11.40 8.90
CA PHE A 69 -17.89 -11.82 9.19
C PHE A 69 -18.62 -12.48 8.00
N THR A 70 -18.11 -12.32 6.76
CA THR A 70 -18.85 -12.79 5.57
C THR A 70 -18.10 -13.80 4.70
N ILE A 71 -16.76 -13.79 4.68
CA ILE A 71 -15.96 -14.65 3.79
C ILE A 71 -14.84 -15.40 4.51
N SER A 72 -14.70 -15.27 5.84
CA SER A 72 -13.70 -16.05 6.57
C SER A 72 -14.22 -17.41 7.01
N ASN A 73 -13.30 -18.31 7.36
CA ASN A 73 -13.62 -19.62 7.92
C ASN A 73 -14.16 -19.57 9.37
N LYS A 74 -14.35 -18.37 9.92
CA LYS A 74 -15.02 -18.04 11.19
C LYS A 74 -16.10 -16.97 11.00
N ALA A 75 -16.60 -16.81 9.78
CA ALA A 75 -17.72 -15.93 9.48
C ALA A 75 -19.04 -16.41 10.13
N LEU A 76 -20.09 -15.64 9.94
CA LEU A 76 -21.44 -16.03 10.35
C LEU A 76 -21.83 -17.35 9.65
N THR A 77 -22.41 -18.29 10.38
CA THR A 77 -22.74 -19.63 9.85
C THR A 77 -23.47 -19.61 8.51
N PRO A 78 -24.52 -18.75 8.30
CA PRO A 78 -25.19 -18.67 7.00
C PRO A 78 -24.30 -18.17 5.86
N MET A 79 -23.17 -17.51 6.18
CA MET A 79 -22.23 -17.00 5.17
C MET A 79 -21.15 -18.01 4.80
N MET A 80 -21.01 -19.09 5.56
CA MET A 80 -19.98 -20.11 5.35
C MET A 80 -20.48 -21.32 4.58
N VAL A 81 -21.78 -21.50 4.42
CA VAL A 81 -22.40 -22.67 3.81
C VAL A 81 -23.23 -22.29 2.58
N ASP A 82 -23.34 -23.22 1.64
CA ASP A 82 -24.23 -23.14 0.50
C ASP A 82 -25.68 -23.53 0.86
N ASP A 83 -26.56 -23.55 -0.13
CA ASP A 83 -27.99 -23.93 0.04
C ASP A 83 -28.18 -25.40 0.48
N ASN A 84 -27.16 -26.25 0.29
CA ASN A 84 -27.15 -27.64 0.74
C ASN A 84 -26.58 -27.81 2.15
N GLY A 85 -26.10 -26.72 2.78
CA GLY A 85 -25.44 -26.74 4.09
C GLY A 85 -23.97 -27.14 4.04
N GLU A 86 -23.36 -27.27 2.85
CA GLU A 86 -21.94 -27.55 2.69
C GLU A 86 -21.10 -26.28 2.78
N LYS A 87 -19.93 -26.38 3.43
CA LYS A 87 -19.03 -25.23 3.57
C LYS A 87 -18.38 -24.88 2.24
N PHE A 88 -18.33 -23.60 1.91
CA PHE A 88 -17.55 -23.08 0.77
C PHE A 88 -16.06 -23.43 0.94
N LYS A 89 -15.43 -23.92 -0.12
CA LYS A 89 -14.01 -24.34 -0.12
C LYS A 89 -13.04 -23.17 -0.14
N ASN A 90 -13.49 -22.01 -0.62
CA ASN A 90 -12.67 -20.79 -0.82
C ASN A 90 -12.85 -19.74 0.27
N LEU A 91 -13.28 -20.15 1.46
CA LEU A 91 -13.30 -19.25 2.63
C LEU A 91 -11.87 -18.92 3.07
N LEU A 92 -11.63 -17.65 3.38
CA LEU A 92 -10.34 -17.18 3.87
C LEU A 92 -10.07 -17.66 5.30
N SER A 93 -8.80 -17.90 5.61
CA SER A 93 -8.40 -18.03 7.01
C SER A 93 -8.62 -16.70 7.74
N PHE A 94 -9.35 -16.70 8.87
CA PHE A 94 -9.51 -15.48 9.67
C PHE A 94 -8.16 -14.96 10.18
N LYS A 95 -7.18 -15.84 10.39
CA LYS A 95 -5.83 -15.46 10.80
C LYS A 95 -5.13 -14.65 9.71
N ASP A 96 -5.28 -15.06 8.45
CA ASP A 96 -4.66 -14.35 7.32
C ASP A 96 -5.29 -12.96 7.13
N VAL A 97 -6.62 -12.86 7.28
CA VAL A 97 -7.32 -11.56 7.23
C VAL A 97 -6.86 -10.65 8.36
N MET A 98 -6.70 -11.15 9.59
CA MET A 98 -6.20 -10.34 10.70
C MET A 98 -4.71 -10.02 10.57
N ALA A 99 -3.91 -10.91 9.98
CA ALA A 99 -2.48 -10.73 9.77
C ALA A 99 -2.15 -9.59 8.78
N THR A 100 -3.11 -9.12 7.99
CA THR A 100 -2.91 -7.97 7.08
C THR A 100 -2.47 -6.70 7.82
N TRP A 101 -2.86 -6.54 9.10
CA TRP A 101 -2.39 -5.45 9.97
C TRP A 101 -0.93 -5.62 10.42
N ALA A 102 -0.45 -6.85 10.57
CA ALA A 102 0.91 -7.16 11.00
C ALA A 102 1.83 -7.52 9.82
N ASP A 103 1.47 -7.12 8.61
CA ASP A 103 2.28 -7.36 7.42
C ASP A 103 3.67 -6.70 7.56
N PRO A 104 4.75 -7.36 7.14
CA PRO A 104 6.11 -6.80 7.18
C PRO A 104 6.23 -5.44 6.52
N THR A 105 5.45 -5.15 5.47
CA THR A 105 5.43 -3.84 4.81
C THR A 105 4.86 -2.75 5.73
N ILE A 106 3.91 -3.07 6.59
CA ILE A 106 3.40 -2.12 7.61
C ILE A 106 4.49 -1.80 8.63
N MET A 107 5.31 -2.80 9.02
CA MET A 107 6.46 -2.57 9.90
C MET A 107 7.53 -1.71 9.23
N LEU A 108 7.72 -1.84 7.92
CA LEU A 108 8.60 -0.96 7.14
C LEU A 108 8.14 0.51 7.22
N PHE A 109 6.84 0.77 7.04
CA PHE A 109 6.27 2.11 7.22
C PHE A 109 6.43 2.63 8.64
N MET A 110 6.16 1.78 9.63
CA MET A 110 6.30 2.15 11.04
C MET A 110 7.74 2.59 11.34
N GLY A 111 8.75 1.87 10.87
CA GLY A 111 10.16 2.29 10.97
C GLY A 111 10.42 3.67 10.37
N GLY A 112 9.86 3.94 9.20
CA GLY A 112 9.90 5.26 8.56
C GLY A 112 9.23 6.36 9.40
N PHE A 113 8.08 6.07 10.02
CA PHE A 113 7.38 7.02 10.90
C PHE A 113 8.18 7.33 12.17
N PHE A 114 8.85 6.32 12.75
CA PHE A 114 9.76 6.53 13.87
C PHE A 114 10.94 7.43 13.49
N LEU A 115 11.56 7.19 12.33
CA LEU A 115 12.63 8.04 11.81
C LEU A 115 12.16 9.48 11.60
N ALA A 116 11.02 9.68 10.96
CA ALA A 116 10.45 10.99 10.70
C ALA A 116 10.12 11.73 11.99
N ALA A 117 9.45 11.09 12.94
CA ALA A 117 9.08 11.69 14.22
C ALA A 117 10.33 12.09 15.04
N ALA A 118 11.34 11.23 15.08
CA ALA A 118 12.60 11.52 15.76
C ALA A 118 13.38 12.66 15.08
N ALA A 119 13.44 12.66 13.74
CA ALA A 119 14.10 13.72 12.96
C ALA A 119 13.47 15.09 13.24
N THR A 120 12.16 15.18 13.24
CA THR A 120 11.42 16.42 13.53
C THR A 120 11.60 16.85 14.99
N LYS A 121 11.46 15.93 15.94
CA LYS A 121 11.59 16.22 17.38
C LYS A 121 12.98 16.76 17.74
N PHE A 122 14.03 16.26 17.10
CA PHE A 122 15.42 16.67 17.34
C PHE A 122 15.95 17.65 16.28
N LYS A 123 15.06 18.24 15.46
CA LYS A 123 15.38 19.26 14.46
C LYS A 123 16.43 18.84 13.43
N LEU A 124 16.58 17.53 13.20
CA LEU A 124 17.47 16.99 12.19
C LEU A 124 17.04 17.44 10.78
N ASP A 125 15.73 17.37 10.52
CA ASP A 125 15.08 17.80 9.29
C ASP A 125 15.40 19.27 8.95
N LEU A 126 15.15 20.20 9.88
CA LEU A 126 15.39 21.64 9.69
C LEU A 126 16.88 21.93 9.43
N ASN A 127 17.77 21.28 10.19
CA ASN A 127 19.21 21.49 10.05
C ASN A 127 19.77 20.91 8.76
N LEU A 128 19.27 19.72 8.33
CA LEU A 128 19.63 19.15 7.05
C LEU A 128 19.09 20.02 5.90
N ALA A 129 17.85 20.54 5.99
CA ALA A 129 17.29 21.44 4.98
C ALA A 129 18.20 22.67 4.77
N ARG A 130 18.67 23.29 5.87
CA ARG A 130 19.62 24.40 5.82
C ARG A 130 20.92 24.05 5.09
N VAL A 131 21.47 22.86 5.38
CA VAL A 131 22.73 22.41 4.75
C VAL A 131 22.52 22.11 3.27
N LEU A 132 21.42 21.44 2.93
CA LEU A 132 21.14 20.99 1.56
C LEU A 132 20.77 22.14 0.60
N ILE A 133 20.13 23.20 1.09
CA ILE A 133 19.77 24.37 0.25
C ILE A 133 20.98 25.29 0.02
N LYS A 134 21.92 25.36 0.97
CA LYS A 134 23.06 26.29 0.92
C LYS A 134 23.88 26.27 -0.38
N PRO A 135 24.19 25.11 -0.99
CA PRO A 135 24.98 25.04 -2.22
C PRO A 135 24.33 25.73 -3.44
N PHE A 136 23.01 25.94 -3.41
CA PHE A 136 22.27 26.55 -4.55
C PHE A 136 22.42 28.08 -4.63
N GLY A 137 23.15 28.70 -3.69
CA GLY A 137 23.54 30.09 -3.72
C GLY A 137 22.39 31.06 -3.45
N LYS A 138 22.45 32.25 -4.08
CA LYS A 138 21.52 33.36 -3.86
C LYS A 138 20.61 33.65 -5.05
N ASN A 139 20.76 32.96 -6.18
CA ASN A 139 19.89 33.16 -7.34
C ASN A 139 18.54 32.48 -7.11
N PRO A 140 17.39 33.18 -7.12
CA PRO A 140 16.07 32.62 -6.84
C PRO A 140 15.73 31.39 -7.68
N ARG A 141 16.23 31.29 -8.91
CA ARG A 141 15.99 30.15 -9.81
C ARG A 141 16.64 28.87 -9.25
N PHE A 142 17.89 28.97 -8.79
CA PHE A 142 18.61 27.83 -8.22
C PHE A 142 18.17 27.56 -6.78
N VAL A 143 17.83 28.59 -6.00
CA VAL A 143 17.24 28.41 -4.66
C VAL A 143 15.92 27.64 -4.77
N LEU A 144 15.08 27.91 -5.77
CA LEU A 144 13.86 27.14 -6.06
C LEU A 144 14.17 25.66 -6.32
N LEU A 145 15.19 25.38 -7.17
CA LEU A 145 15.65 24.00 -7.40
C LEU A 145 16.15 23.35 -6.12
N GLY A 146 16.99 24.06 -5.37
CA GLY A 146 17.53 23.57 -4.09
C GLY A 146 16.43 23.26 -3.09
N MET A 147 15.40 24.10 -3.01
CA MET A 147 14.23 23.84 -2.17
C MET A 147 13.47 22.61 -2.64
N MET A 148 13.17 22.46 -3.94
CA MET A 148 12.50 21.30 -4.49
C MET A 148 13.28 20.00 -4.26
N MET A 149 14.59 20.01 -4.50
CA MET A 149 15.49 18.87 -4.26
C MET A 149 15.50 18.49 -2.78
N THR A 150 15.62 19.47 -1.90
CA THR A 150 15.61 19.25 -0.46
C THR A 150 14.29 18.67 0.01
N VAL A 151 13.16 19.26 -0.41
CA VAL A 151 11.82 18.73 -0.13
C VAL A 151 11.68 17.28 -0.61
N ALA A 152 12.16 16.99 -1.82
CA ALA A 152 12.09 15.64 -2.37
C ALA A 152 12.93 14.64 -1.56
N ILE A 153 14.16 14.99 -1.16
CA ILE A 153 15.01 14.12 -0.33
C ILE A 153 14.32 13.80 1.00
N PHE A 154 13.69 14.78 1.66
CA PHE A 154 12.94 14.51 2.89
C PHE A 154 11.72 13.63 2.64
N SER A 155 10.99 13.90 1.57
CA SER A 155 9.78 13.15 1.22
C SER A 155 10.07 11.70 0.80
N MET A 156 11.31 11.36 0.47
CA MET A 156 11.73 9.96 0.27
C MET A 156 11.66 9.13 1.56
N PHE A 157 11.87 9.76 2.73
CA PHE A 157 12.03 9.06 4.02
C PHE A 157 11.02 9.52 5.09
N MET A 158 10.25 10.57 4.79
CA MET A 158 9.22 11.13 5.67
C MET A 158 7.89 11.18 4.92
N SER A 159 6.77 11.25 5.65
CA SER A 159 5.48 11.42 4.97
C SER A 159 5.44 12.74 4.19
N ASN A 160 4.85 12.72 2.99
CA ASN A 160 4.67 13.89 2.14
C ASN A 160 3.98 15.04 2.90
N THR A 161 3.02 14.74 3.76
CA THR A 161 2.28 15.71 4.58
C THR A 161 3.17 16.41 5.60
N ALA A 162 3.97 15.64 6.35
CA ALA A 162 4.89 16.19 7.35
C ALA A 162 5.96 17.05 6.69
N THR A 163 6.55 16.58 5.60
CA THR A 163 7.52 17.33 4.79
C THR A 163 6.91 18.64 4.28
N ALA A 164 5.70 18.60 3.71
CA ALA A 164 5.02 19.80 3.24
C ALA A 164 4.77 20.81 4.37
N ALA A 165 4.27 20.36 5.52
CA ALA A 165 4.00 21.21 6.67
C ALA A 165 5.28 21.92 7.17
N MET A 166 6.40 21.18 7.26
CA MET A 166 7.70 21.74 7.67
C MET A 166 8.17 22.82 6.69
N PHE A 167 8.17 22.53 5.38
CA PHE A 167 8.66 23.51 4.40
C PHE A 167 7.71 24.69 4.20
N LEU A 168 6.41 24.51 4.36
CA LEU A 168 5.44 25.62 4.34
C LEU A 168 5.62 26.55 5.57
N ALA A 169 6.03 26.03 6.72
CA ALA A 169 6.37 26.88 7.86
C ALA A 169 7.58 27.79 7.57
N ILE A 170 8.53 27.32 6.75
CA ILE A 170 9.70 28.10 6.32
C ILE A 170 9.35 29.06 5.15
N LEU A 171 8.23 28.82 4.47
CA LEU A 171 7.87 29.52 3.25
C LEU A 171 7.64 31.02 3.46
N THR A 172 7.01 31.43 4.56
CA THR A 172 6.68 32.84 4.82
C THR A 172 7.91 33.78 4.77
N PRO A 173 9.02 33.50 5.47
CA PRO A 173 10.23 34.31 5.34
C PRO A 173 10.86 34.25 3.95
N VAL A 174 10.77 33.13 3.23
CA VAL A 174 11.22 33.01 1.84
C VAL A 174 10.43 33.94 0.92
N LEU A 175 9.12 33.98 1.08
CA LEU A 175 8.23 34.82 0.26
C LEU A 175 8.29 36.31 0.61
N ALA A 176 8.77 36.67 1.79
CA ALA A 176 8.95 38.07 2.18
C ALA A 176 9.98 38.82 1.31
N VAL A 177 10.89 38.11 0.66
CA VAL A 177 11.87 38.66 -0.27
C VAL A 177 11.21 39.18 -1.56
N PHE A 178 10.07 38.59 -1.95
CA PHE A 178 9.39 38.92 -3.21
C PHE A 178 8.25 39.93 -3.00
N LYS A 179 8.05 40.83 -3.96
CA LYS A 179 6.89 41.74 -3.96
C LYS A 179 5.59 40.93 -3.94
N PRO A 180 4.51 41.44 -3.33
CA PRO A 180 3.22 40.73 -3.28
C PRO A 180 2.67 40.29 -4.65
N THR A 181 3.01 41.01 -5.71
CA THR A 181 2.58 40.74 -7.10
C THR A 181 3.54 39.84 -7.89
N ASP A 182 4.67 39.46 -7.30
CA ASP A 182 5.65 38.62 -7.97
C ASP A 182 5.16 37.16 -8.08
N LYS A 183 5.17 36.64 -9.30
CA LYS A 183 4.78 35.26 -9.61
C LYS A 183 5.69 34.22 -8.95
N ALA A 184 6.92 34.59 -8.57
CA ALA A 184 7.81 33.72 -7.81
C ALA A 184 7.16 33.18 -6.53
N ARG A 185 6.27 33.93 -5.88
CA ARG A 185 5.54 33.48 -4.69
C ARG A 185 4.71 32.23 -4.98
N ILE A 186 4.09 32.15 -6.16
CA ILE A 186 3.35 30.97 -6.62
C ILE A 186 4.34 29.82 -6.88
N ALA A 187 5.46 30.11 -7.57
CA ALA A 187 6.46 29.08 -7.86
C ALA A 187 7.02 28.43 -6.60
N PHE A 188 7.41 29.22 -5.60
CA PHE A 188 7.95 28.71 -4.34
C PHE A 188 6.90 27.95 -3.52
N ALA A 189 5.65 28.39 -3.53
CA ALA A 189 4.57 27.69 -2.84
C ALA A 189 4.21 26.36 -3.51
N LEU A 190 4.20 26.29 -4.87
CA LEU A 190 3.97 25.05 -5.62
C LEU A 190 5.17 24.10 -5.61
N ALA A 191 6.38 24.60 -5.44
CA ALA A 191 7.60 23.81 -5.38
C ALA A 191 7.54 22.77 -4.24
N ILE A 192 6.86 23.12 -3.12
CA ILE A 192 6.76 22.23 -1.96
C ILE A 192 5.89 21.00 -2.26
N PRO A 193 4.60 21.12 -2.66
CA PRO A 193 3.79 19.94 -2.95
C PRO A 193 4.32 19.13 -4.13
N ILE A 194 4.87 19.77 -5.16
CA ILE A 194 5.51 19.08 -6.30
C ILE A 194 6.72 18.28 -5.81
N GLY A 195 7.61 18.91 -5.03
CA GLY A 195 8.76 18.24 -4.44
C GLY A 195 8.38 17.07 -3.53
N CYS A 196 7.30 17.22 -2.73
CA CYS A 196 6.79 16.14 -1.87
C CYS A 196 6.27 14.95 -2.70
N ASN A 197 5.38 15.21 -3.66
CA ASN A 197 4.75 14.14 -4.44
C ASN A 197 5.78 13.39 -5.32
N LEU A 198 6.68 14.11 -5.98
CA LEU A 198 7.74 13.51 -6.77
C LEU A 198 8.78 12.81 -5.88
N GLY A 199 9.19 13.44 -4.78
CA GLY A 199 10.15 12.88 -3.82
C GLY A 199 9.69 11.57 -3.20
N GLY A 200 8.41 11.49 -2.82
CA GLY A 200 7.81 10.28 -2.28
C GLY A 200 7.93 9.06 -3.20
N MET A 201 8.08 9.25 -4.52
CA MET A 201 8.27 8.13 -5.47
C MET A 201 9.64 7.46 -5.32
N GLY A 202 10.65 8.15 -4.78
CA GLY A 202 12.04 7.73 -4.76
C GLY A 202 12.35 6.50 -3.91
N THR A 203 11.50 6.16 -2.93
CA THR A 203 11.70 4.98 -2.05
C THR A 203 10.41 4.21 -1.82
N PRO A 204 10.48 2.93 -1.41
CA PRO A 204 9.28 2.15 -1.07
C PRO A 204 8.41 2.77 0.02
N ILE A 205 9.00 3.52 0.96
CA ILE A 205 8.30 4.12 2.11
C ILE A 205 7.89 5.58 1.91
N GLY A 206 8.38 6.24 0.87
CA GLY A 206 8.13 7.67 0.66
C GLY A 206 6.66 8.00 0.41
N THR A 207 5.91 7.07 -0.16
CA THR A 207 4.46 7.23 -0.37
C THR A 207 3.75 5.86 -0.33
N PRO A 208 2.50 5.78 0.19
CA PRO A 208 1.78 4.51 0.30
C PRO A 208 1.61 3.73 -1.02
N PRO A 209 1.37 4.34 -2.18
CA PRO A 209 1.30 3.60 -3.45
C PRO A 209 2.50 2.68 -3.72
N ASN A 210 3.71 3.14 -3.40
CA ASN A 210 4.92 2.34 -3.62
C ASN A 210 4.93 1.06 -2.79
N ALA A 211 4.62 1.18 -1.51
CA ALA A 211 4.61 0.01 -0.64
C ALA A 211 3.46 -0.95 -0.95
N ILE A 212 2.31 -0.43 -1.38
CA ILE A 212 1.19 -1.27 -1.84
C ILE A 212 1.63 -2.07 -3.08
N ALA A 213 2.34 -1.43 -4.02
CA ALA A 213 2.90 -2.10 -5.19
C ALA A 213 3.97 -3.15 -4.79
N VAL A 214 4.90 -2.79 -3.91
CA VAL A 214 5.94 -3.72 -3.39
C VAL A 214 5.30 -4.92 -2.70
N LYS A 215 4.26 -4.72 -1.90
CA LYS A 215 3.52 -5.81 -1.25
C LYS A 215 2.82 -6.70 -2.28
N ALA A 216 2.11 -6.10 -3.24
CA ALA A 216 1.42 -6.85 -4.28
C ALA A 216 2.40 -7.71 -5.12
N LEU A 217 3.63 -7.22 -5.32
CA LEU A 217 4.71 -7.99 -5.94
C LEU A 217 5.20 -9.11 -5.03
N ALA A 218 5.43 -8.82 -3.75
CA ALA A 218 5.89 -9.82 -2.78
C ALA A 218 4.90 -10.97 -2.63
N ASP A 219 3.58 -10.71 -2.71
CA ASP A 219 2.52 -11.73 -2.71
C ASP A 219 2.59 -12.69 -3.91
N LEU A 220 3.22 -12.24 -5.00
CA LEU A 220 3.52 -13.05 -6.20
C LEU A 220 4.93 -13.65 -6.18
N GLY A 221 5.66 -13.53 -5.07
CA GLY A 221 7.05 -13.96 -4.96
C GLY A 221 8.07 -13.03 -5.64
N LEU A 222 7.62 -11.92 -6.25
CA LEU A 222 8.44 -10.95 -6.98
C LEU A 222 9.00 -9.89 -6.02
N ASN A 223 10.04 -10.22 -5.28
CA ASN A 223 10.58 -9.33 -4.26
C ASN A 223 11.50 -8.27 -4.87
N ILE A 224 11.12 -6.99 -4.74
CA ILE A 224 11.96 -5.84 -5.07
C ILE A 224 12.51 -5.26 -3.76
N SER A 225 13.83 -5.19 -3.67
CA SER A 225 14.47 -4.61 -2.51
C SER A 225 14.38 -3.08 -2.47
N PHE A 226 14.68 -2.51 -1.31
CA PHE A 226 14.69 -1.06 -1.13
C PHE A 226 15.71 -0.38 -2.06
N GLY A 227 16.91 -0.95 -2.16
CA GLY A 227 17.96 -0.45 -3.05
C GLY A 227 17.61 -0.59 -4.52
N GLN A 228 17.04 -1.73 -4.92
CA GLN A 228 16.55 -1.93 -6.29
C GLN A 228 15.46 -0.92 -6.68
N TRP A 229 14.50 -0.66 -5.78
CA TRP A 229 13.51 0.39 -6.03
C TRP A 229 14.18 1.74 -6.28
N MET A 230 15.12 2.15 -5.42
CA MET A 230 15.80 3.45 -5.54
C MET A 230 16.60 3.58 -6.83
N LEU A 231 17.21 2.51 -7.33
CA LEU A 231 18.06 2.55 -8.55
C LEU A 231 17.32 3.03 -9.79
N PHE A 232 16.02 2.74 -9.94
CA PHE A 232 15.25 3.26 -11.07
C PHE A 232 14.35 4.44 -10.67
N ALA A 233 13.84 4.46 -9.45
CA ALA A 233 12.89 5.47 -9.00
C ALA A 233 13.56 6.84 -8.75
N VAL A 234 14.78 6.86 -8.19
CA VAL A 234 15.50 8.12 -7.94
C VAL A 234 15.90 8.83 -9.23
N PRO A 235 16.47 8.17 -10.25
CA PRO A 235 16.69 8.82 -11.55
C PRO A 235 15.42 9.36 -12.19
N PHE A 236 14.32 8.60 -12.17
CA PHE A 236 13.02 9.07 -12.67
C PHE A 236 12.54 10.30 -11.90
N MET A 237 12.56 10.25 -10.58
CA MET A 237 12.22 11.37 -9.69
C MET A 237 13.04 12.63 -10.03
N LEU A 238 14.36 12.50 -10.19
CA LEU A 238 15.24 13.63 -10.50
C LEU A 238 14.90 14.27 -11.87
N VAL A 239 14.64 13.44 -12.88
CA VAL A 239 14.20 13.95 -14.20
C VAL A 239 12.90 14.73 -14.06
N MET A 240 11.93 14.19 -13.34
CA MET A 240 10.64 14.84 -13.09
C MET A 240 10.77 16.12 -12.25
N LEU A 241 11.69 16.16 -11.26
CA LEU A 241 11.97 17.37 -10.47
C LEU A 241 12.57 18.49 -11.34
N VAL A 242 13.55 18.15 -12.17
CA VAL A 242 14.15 19.12 -13.10
C VAL A 242 13.11 19.64 -14.10
N PHE A 243 12.26 18.75 -14.62
CA PHE A 243 11.14 19.14 -15.47
C PHE A 243 10.17 20.08 -14.73
N GLY A 244 9.75 19.72 -13.52
CA GLY A 244 8.85 20.53 -12.68
C GLY A 244 9.45 21.91 -12.35
N TRP A 245 10.75 21.95 -12.01
CA TRP A 245 11.49 23.20 -11.80
C TRP A 245 11.50 24.08 -13.04
N PHE A 246 11.84 23.52 -14.21
CA PHE A 246 11.83 24.25 -15.48
C PHE A 246 10.41 24.79 -15.78
N LEU A 247 9.38 23.98 -15.57
CA LEU A 247 8.00 24.37 -15.79
C LEU A 247 7.56 25.49 -14.84
N LEU A 248 7.94 25.44 -13.55
CA LEU A 248 7.71 26.53 -12.59
C LEU A 248 8.37 27.83 -13.03
N LEU A 249 9.62 27.79 -13.47
CA LEU A 249 10.32 28.97 -13.97
C LEU A 249 9.70 29.55 -15.22
N LYS A 250 9.16 28.70 -16.09
CA LYS A 250 8.49 29.14 -17.33
C LYS A 250 7.13 29.80 -17.07
N LEU A 251 6.35 29.24 -16.12
CA LEU A 251 5.01 29.73 -15.84
C LEU A 251 4.98 30.86 -14.81
N PHE A 252 5.90 30.82 -13.84
CA PHE A 252 5.96 31.71 -12.69
C PHE A 252 7.39 32.22 -12.45
N PRO A 253 7.98 32.95 -13.40
CA PRO A 253 9.37 33.41 -13.30
C PRO A 253 9.55 34.38 -12.13
N PRO A 254 10.66 34.27 -11.36
CA PRO A 254 11.03 35.24 -10.35
C PRO A 254 11.49 36.57 -11.03
N SER A 255 11.06 37.71 -10.51
CA SER A 255 11.50 39.02 -10.96
C SER A 255 12.79 39.48 -10.25
N GLU A 256 13.05 39.02 -9.06
CA GLU A 256 14.25 39.36 -8.31
C GLU A 256 15.48 38.56 -8.83
N LYS A 257 16.65 39.21 -8.82
CA LYS A 257 17.91 38.60 -9.29
C LYS A 257 18.65 37.85 -8.17
N THR A 258 18.45 38.29 -6.93
CA THR A 258 19.12 37.73 -5.74
C THR A 258 18.15 37.65 -4.60
N MET A 259 18.32 36.58 -3.78
CA MET A 259 17.60 36.38 -2.52
C MET A 259 18.55 35.83 -1.47
N GLU A 260 18.32 36.20 -0.23
CA GLU A 260 19.02 35.60 0.90
C GLU A 260 18.04 34.72 1.69
N LEU A 261 18.28 33.44 1.63
CA LEU A 261 17.52 32.48 2.42
C LEU A 261 18.31 32.14 3.67
N SER A 262 17.85 32.62 4.83
CA SER A 262 18.41 32.29 6.13
C SER A 262 17.46 31.34 6.88
N ILE A 263 17.81 30.07 6.94
CA ILE A 263 17.13 29.08 7.78
C ILE A 263 17.91 29.03 9.09
N ALA A 264 17.31 29.52 10.18
CA ALA A 264 17.92 29.47 11.51
C ALA A 264 17.87 28.04 12.07
N GLY A 265 18.95 27.64 12.72
CA GLY A 265 19.02 26.34 13.40
C GLY A 265 20.45 25.88 13.63
N GLU A 266 20.63 25.06 14.65
CA GLU A 266 21.89 24.39 14.95
C GLU A 266 21.64 22.93 15.28
N PHE A 267 22.61 22.06 14.92
CA PHE A 267 22.54 20.64 15.28
C PHE A 267 22.61 20.51 16.80
N LEU A 268 21.62 19.83 17.36
CA LEU A 268 21.60 19.54 18.80
C LEU A 268 22.73 18.57 19.16
N LYS A 269 23.39 18.80 20.29
CA LYS A 269 24.51 17.99 20.78
C LYS A 269 24.13 17.11 21.97
N THR A 270 22.82 16.96 22.24
CA THR A 270 22.36 16.08 23.33
C THR A 270 22.60 14.61 22.99
N PRO A 271 22.81 13.73 23.98
CA PRO A 271 22.96 12.29 23.72
C PRO A 271 21.84 11.69 22.88
N GLN A 272 20.59 12.08 23.15
CA GLN A 272 19.44 11.63 22.36
C GLN A 272 19.51 12.11 20.90
N ALA A 273 19.95 13.36 20.65
CA ALA A 273 20.11 13.86 19.29
C ALA A 273 21.18 13.08 18.53
N ILE A 274 22.28 12.72 19.18
CA ILE A 274 23.31 11.88 18.57
C ILE A 274 22.75 10.50 18.22
N VAL A 275 21.98 9.89 19.13
CA VAL A 275 21.30 8.62 18.85
C VAL A 275 20.40 8.76 17.61
N VAL A 276 19.62 9.85 17.49
CA VAL A 276 18.78 10.10 16.31
C VAL A 276 19.61 10.19 15.05
N TYR A 277 20.68 10.96 15.05
CA TYR A 277 21.51 11.18 13.87
C TYR A 277 22.19 9.88 13.41
N VAL A 278 22.74 9.12 14.34
CA VAL A 278 23.42 7.85 14.05
C VAL A 278 22.40 6.81 13.57
N THR A 279 21.27 6.64 14.28
CA THR A 279 20.24 5.67 13.89
C THR A 279 19.65 6.01 12.53
N PHE A 280 19.40 7.29 12.25
CA PHE A 280 18.88 7.76 10.96
C PHE A 280 19.85 7.41 9.83
N ALA A 281 21.12 7.74 9.98
CA ALA A 281 22.16 7.45 8.97
C ALA A 281 22.34 5.94 8.77
N VAL A 282 22.46 5.17 9.85
CA VAL A 282 22.64 3.71 9.78
C VAL A 282 21.45 3.04 9.13
N THR A 283 20.21 3.41 9.49
CA THR A 283 19.01 2.80 8.91
C THR A 283 18.93 3.06 7.41
N ILE A 284 19.19 4.30 6.96
CA ILE A 284 19.18 4.62 5.52
C ILE A 284 20.27 3.87 4.78
N LEU A 285 21.50 3.83 5.31
CA LEU A 285 22.59 3.07 4.69
C LEU A 285 22.26 1.58 4.57
N LEU A 286 21.67 1.00 5.62
CA LEU A 286 21.25 -0.40 5.58
C LEU A 286 20.08 -0.62 4.62
N TRP A 287 19.14 0.31 4.47
CA TRP A 287 18.09 0.19 3.45
C TRP A 287 18.66 0.23 2.03
N VAL A 288 19.66 1.08 1.77
CA VAL A 288 20.25 1.20 0.43
C VAL A 288 21.16 0.01 0.10
N PHE A 289 21.95 -0.45 1.07
CA PHE A 289 23.01 -1.44 0.86
C PHE A 289 22.76 -2.79 1.56
N GLY A 290 21.64 -2.94 2.27
CA GLY A 290 21.34 -4.13 3.08
C GLY A 290 21.25 -5.41 2.27
N ASP A 291 20.83 -5.34 1.01
CA ASP A 291 20.81 -6.51 0.12
C ASP A 291 22.19 -7.14 -0.06
N LEU A 292 23.25 -6.32 -0.11
CA LEU A 292 24.63 -6.82 -0.18
C LEU A 292 25.03 -7.61 1.06
N LEU A 293 24.33 -7.39 2.17
CA LEU A 293 24.51 -8.08 3.45
C LEU A 293 23.47 -9.17 3.68
N GLY A 294 22.57 -9.43 2.73
CA GLY A 294 21.46 -10.36 2.87
C GLY A 294 20.37 -9.90 3.86
N LEU A 295 20.29 -8.60 4.17
CA LEU A 295 19.33 -8.03 5.11
C LEU A 295 18.05 -7.58 4.39
N ASN A 296 16.90 -8.01 4.91
CA ASN A 296 15.60 -7.57 4.42
C ASN A 296 15.25 -6.18 4.97
N SER A 297 14.73 -5.28 4.13
CA SER A 297 14.38 -3.90 4.48
C SER A 297 13.32 -3.80 5.59
N ASN A 298 12.39 -4.75 5.66
CA ASN A 298 11.38 -4.80 6.72
C ASN A 298 11.99 -5.11 8.09
N VAL A 299 13.04 -5.94 8.12
CA VAL A 299 13.81 -6.25 9.34
C VAL A 299 14.63 -5.04 9.78
N ILE A 300 15.29 -4.36 8.83
CA ILE A 300 16.05 -3.13 9.08
C ILE A 300 15.15 -2.05 9.71
N ALA A 301 13.89 -1.97 9.32
CA ALA A 301 12.91 -1.02 9.85
C ALA A 301 12.66 -1.16 11.36
N MET A 302 12.95 -2.32 11.95
CA MET A 302 12.85 -2.52 13.40
C MET A 302 13.97 -1.83 14.19
N ILE A 303 15.08 -1.47 13.55
CA ILE A 303 16.22 -0.79 14.20
C ILE A 303 15.80 0.56 14.80
N PRO A 304 15.23 1.51 14.03
CA PRO A 304 14.82 2.80 14.59
C PRO A 304 13.70 2.66 15.64
N ILE A 305 12.79 1.70 15.48
CA ILE A 305 11.73 1.42 16.46
C ILE A 305 12.36 1.05 17.80
N ALA A 306 13.25 0.07 17.80
CA ALA A 306 13.92 -0.40 19.02
C ALA A 306 14.85 0.67 19.61
N ALA A 307 15.72 1.28 18.80
CA ALA A 307 16.70 2.27 19.27
C ALA A 307 16.01 3.48 19.91
N PHE A 308 14.96 4.03 19.31
CA PHE A 308 14.31 5.24 19.78
C PHE A 308 13.41 5.00 20.99
N THR A 309 12.81 3.81 21.12
CA THR A 309 12.02 3.47 22.31
C THR A 309 12.92 3.17 23.52
N LEU A 310 14.00 2.39 23.32
CA LEU A 310 14.94 2.06 24.38
C LEU A 310 15.65 3.29 24.95
N THR A 311 15.96 4.26 24.11
CA THR A 311 16.68 5.48 24.51
C THR A 311 15.76 6.63 24.95
N GLY A 312 14.43 6.43 24.93
CA GLY A 312 13.45 7.45 25.28
C GLY A 312 13.38 8.63 24.30
N VAL A 313 13.96 8.49 23.11
CA VAL A 313 13.82 9.44 21.99
C VAL A 313 12.36 9.56 21.59
N ILE A 314 11.68 8.43 21.40
CA ILE A 314 10.23 8.32 21.16
C ILE A 314 9.57 7.87 22.44
N THR A 315 8.62 8.67 22.91
CA THR A 315 7.77 8.42 24.09
C THR A 315 6.39 7.92 23.69
N ALA A 316 5.59 7.46 24.65
CA ALA A 316 4.20 7.05 24.40
C ALA A 316 3.37 8.19 23.76
N LYS A 317 3.64 9.45 24.11
CA LYS A 317 2.97 10.61 23.50
C LYS A 317 3.33 10.75 22.00
N ASP A 318 4.59 10.56 21.66
CA ASP A 318 5.06 10.61 20.26
C ASP A 318 4.47 9.44 19.46
N LEU A 319 4.42 8.24 20.06
CA LEU A 319 3.82 7.05 19.48
C LEU A 319 2.33 7.27 19.16
N ASN A 320 1.56 7.86 20.09
CA ASN A 320 0.14 8.17 19.86
C ASN A 320 -0.08 9.20 18.76
N GLY A 321 0.90 10.05 18.46
CA GLY A 321 0.86 11.05 17.40
C GLY A 321 1.28 10.55 16.02
N MET A 322 1.60 9.28 15.84
CA MET A 322 1.98 8.71 14.55
C MET A 322 0.77 8.57 13.61
N ALA A 323 1.04 8.44 12.31
CA ALA A 323 0.01 8.35 11.27
C ALA A 323 -0.61 6.94 11.19
N TRP A 324 -1.29 6.52 12.26
CA TRP A 324 -1.98 5.23 12.37
C TRP A 324 -3.06 5.03 11.30
N ASP A 325 -3.70 6.12 10.89
CA ASP A 325 -4.68 6.16 9.81
C ASP A 325 -4.12 5.65 8.48
N VAL A 326 -2.87 5.98 8.17
CA VAL A 326 -2.18 5.48 6.97
C VAL A 326 -1.95 3.97 7.06
N LEU A 327 -1.53 3.46 8.24
CA LEU A 327 -1.30 2.02 8.43
C LEU A 327 -2.60 1.23 8.29
N TRP A 328 -3.71 1.73 8.86
CA TRP A 328 -5.03 1.12 8.69
C TRP A 328 -5.51 1.13 7.24
N LEU A 329 -5.24 2.23 6.52
CA LEU A 329 -5.57 2.32 5.10
C LEU A 329 -4.84 1.24 4.29
N VAL A 330 -3.55 1.09 4.52
CA VAL A 330 -2.71 0.11 3.82
C VAL A 330 -3.16 -1.32 4.15
N ALA A 331 -3.42 -1.62 5.44
CA ALA A 331 -3.93 -2.93 5.88
C ALA A 331 -5.25 -3.31 5.20
N GLY A 332 -6.18 -2.35 5.05
CA GLY A 332 -7.44 -2.58 4.32
C GLY A 332 -7.24 -2.89 2.84
N GLY A 333 -6.29 -2.21 2.19
CA GLY A 333 -5.88 -2.52 0.81
C GLY A 333 -5.29 -3.93 0.68
N PHE A 334 -4.46 -4.34 1.63
CA PHE A 334 -3.90 -5.69 1.68
C PHE A 334 -4.99 -6.75 1.89
N ALA A 335 -5.97 -6.47 2.75
CA ALA A 335 -7.10 -7.36 2.96
C ALA A 335 -7.93 -7.55 1.67
N LEU A 336 -8.21 -6.47 0.93
CA LEU A 336 -8.87 -6.58 -0.38
C LEU A 336 -8.05 -7.42 -1.36
N GLY A 337 -6.73 -7.22 -1.42
CA GLY A 337 -5.83 -8.03 -2.24
C GLY A 337 -5.88 -9.52 -1.88
N LEU A 338 -5.84 -9.83 -0.58
CA LEU A 338 -5.99 -11.19 -0.07
C LEU A 338 -7.33 -11.81 -0.50
N GLY A 339 -8.43 -11.03 -0.40
CA GLY A 339 -9.75 -11.44 -0.85
C GLY A 339 -9.76 -11.80 -2.34
N LEU A 340 -9.22 -10.92 -3.18
CA LEU A 340 -9.18 -11.11 -4.63
C LEU A 340 -8.40 -12.38 -5.04
N GLN A 341 -7.23 -12.60 -4.42
CA GLN A 341 -6.33 -13.70 -4.78
C GLN A 341 -6.82 -15.04 -4.20
N LYS A 342 -7.07 -15.11 -2.90
CA LYS A 342 -7.32 -16.37 -2.19
C LYS A 342 -8.71 -16.95 -2.42
N THR A 343 -9.71 -16.14 -2.82
CA THR A 343 -11.02 -16.66 -3.20
C THR A 343 -11.07 -17.22 -4.62
N GLY A 344 -10.11 -16.88 -5.48
CA GLY A 344 -10.10 -17.25 -6.89
C GLY A 344 -10.80 -16.23 -7.80
N LEU A 345 -11.41 -15.18 -7.23
CA LEU A 345 -12.15 -14.17 -8.00
C LEU A 345 -11.31 -13.54 -9.12
N ALA A 346 -10.02 -13.27 -8.84
CA ALA A 346 -9.12 -12.72 -9.85
C ALA A 346 -9.06 -13.58 -11.11
N ALA A 347 -8.87 -14.88 -10.94
CA ALA A 347 -8.75 -15.82 -12.08
C ALA A 347 -10.04 -15.85 -12.90
N HIS A 348 -11.22 -15.88 -12.26
CA HIS A 348 -12.50 -15.93 -12.95
C HIS A 348 -12.82 -14.65 -13.71
N LEU A 349 -12.61 -13.47 -13.08
CA LEU A 349 -12.85 -12.17 -13.76
C LEU A 349 -11.90 -11.96 -14.93
N LEU A 350 -10.63 -12.32 -14.76
CA LEU A 350 -9.61 -12.06 -15.77
C LEU A 350 -9.67 -13.03 -16.95
N ALA A 351 -10.18 -14.26 -16.74
CA ALA A 351 -10.43 -15.21 -17.84
C ALA A 351 -11.44 -14.67 -18.86
N ALA A 352 -12.31 -13.74 -18.46
CA ALA A 352 -13.28 -13.11 -19.34
C ALA A 352 -12.75 -11.89 -20.13
N ILE A 353 -11.54 -11.41 -19.81
CA ILE A 353 -10.95 -10.21 -20.45
C ILE A 353 -9.92 -10.67 -21.49
N PRO A 354 -10.10 -10.32 -22.78
CA PRO A 354 -9.13 -10.64 -23.83
C PRO A 354 -7.91 -9.72 -23.74
N PHE A 355 -6.96 -10.01 -22.84
CA PHE A 355 -5.75 -9.20 -22.64
C PHE A 355 -4.81 -9.20 -23.85
N ASP A 356 -4.92 -10.16 -24.73
CA ASP A 356 -4.19 -10.28 -26.00
C ASP A 356 -4.70 -9.33 -27.09
N ALA A 357 -5.87 -8.72 -26.89
CA ALA A 357 -6.46 -7.78 -27.85
C ALA A 357 -5.69 -6.44 -27.94
N LEU A 358 -4.88 -6.07 -26.93
CA LEU A 358 -4.14 -4.82 -26.91
C LEU A 358 -2.63 -5.05 -26.73
N PRO A 359 -1.78 -4.30 -27.45
CA PRO A 359 -0.34 -4.30 -27.21
C PRO A 359 -0.04 -3.91 -25.74
N ILE A 360 0.93 -4.60 -25.11
CA ILE A 360 1.26 -4.39 -23.69
C ILE A 360 1.60 -2.92 -23.35
N MET A 361 2.22 -2.18 -24.26
CA MET A 361 2.51 -0.76 -24.09
C MET A 361 1.24 0.10 -24.02
N VAL A 362 0.17 -0.29 -24.72
CA VAL A 362 -1.13 0.37 -24.64
C VAL A 362 -1.81 0.02 -23.33
N THR A 363 -1.72 -1.23 -22.90
CA THR A 363 -2.29 -1.69 -21.62
C THR A 363 -1.68 -0.93 -20.43
N ILE A 364 -0.34 -0.84 -20.36
CA ILE A 364 0.34 -0.10 -19.28
C ILE A 364 0.03 1.41 -19.36
N PHE A 365 -0.10 1.98 -20.55
CA PHE A 365 -0.49 3.38 -20.74
C PHE A 365 -1.90 3.63 -20.21
N LEU A 366 -2.87 2.80 -20.57
CA LEU A 366 -4.25 2.93 -20.10
C LEU A 366 -4.37 2.72 -18.59
N ALA A 367 -3.71 1.71 -18.04
CA ALA A 367 -3.66 1.46 -16.60
C ALA A 367 -3.08 2.67 -15.84
N SER A 368 -1.98 3.22 -16.34
CA SER A 368 -1.34 4.41 -15.78
C SER A 368 -2.21 5.66 -15.91
N PHE A 369 -2.88 5.84 -17.04
CA PHE A 369 -3.82 6.94 -17.26
C PHE A 369 -5.01 6.87 -16.28
N ILE A 370 -5.62 5.69 -16.15
CA ILE A 370 -6.72 5.45 -15.21
C ILE A 370 -6.26 5.74 -13.76
N ALA A 371 -5.06 5.29 -13.40
CA ALA A 371 -4.51 5.56 -12.07
C ALA A 371 -4.33 7.06 -11.80
N ILE A 372 -3.75 7.82 -12.73
CA ILE A 372 -3.62 9.29 -12.60
C ILE A 372 -4.99 9.94 -12.52
N PHE A 373 -5.92 9.54 -13.40
CA PHE A 373 -7.27 10.11 -13.43
C PHE A 373 -8.00 9.87 -12.09
N MET A 374 -8.08 8.61 -11.64
CA MET A 374 -8.72 8.28 -10.36
C MET A 374 -8.04 8.99 -9.18
N SER A 375 -6.71 8.95 -9.13
CA SER A 375 -5.92 9.54 -8.05
C SER A 375 -6.04 11.07 -7.98
N THR A 376 -6.42 11.72 -9.07
CA THR A 376 -6.68 13.18 -9.09
C THR A 376 -7.91 13.54 -8.26
N PHE A 377 -8.93 12.67 -8.20
CA PHE A 377 -10.20 12.92 -7.52
C PHE A 377 -10.34 12.16 -6.19
N MET A 378 -9.51 11.15 -5.97
CA MET A 378 -9.44 10.41 -4.71
C MET A 378 -7.98 10.36 -4.22
N SER A 379 -7.74 9.84 -3.00
CA SER A 379 -6.36 9.79 -2.49
C SER A 379 -5.48 8.83 -3.29
N ASN A 380 -4.20 9.18 -3.47
CA ASN A 380 -3.21 8.32 -4.15
C ASN A 380 -3.17 6.91 -3.52
N SER A 381 -3.25 6.86 -2.18
CA SER A 381 -3.21 5.60 -1.42
C SER A 381 -4.47 4.75 -1.66
N GLY A 382 -5.66 5.38 -1.70
CA GLY A 382 -6.91 4.69 -1.99
C GLY A 382 -6.94 4.13 -3.41
N THR A 383 -6.46 4.91 -4.39
CA THR A 383 -6.33 4.46 -5.79
C THR A 383 -5.40 3.25 -5.88
N ALA A 384 -4.22 3.33 -5.25
CA ALA A 384 -3.27 2.22 -5.26
C ALA A 384 -3.83 0.96 -4.56
N ALA A 385 -4.48 1.14 -3.40
CA ALA A 385 -5.09 0.03 -2.65
C ALA A 385 -6.19 -0.69 -3.44
N LEU A 386 -6.92 0.06 -4.28
CA LEU A 386 -7.95 -0.50 -5.14
C LEU A 386 -7.36 -1.18 -6.38
N LEU A 387 -6.43 -0.51 -7.08
CA LEU A 387 -5.95 -0.95 -8.39
C LEU A 387 -4.81 -1.97 -8.32
N ALA A 388 -3.92 -1.91 -7.31
CA ALA A 388 -2.75 -2.78 -7.27
C ALA A 388 -3.10 -4.28 -7.20
N PRO A 389 -4.06 -4.75 -6.39
CA PRO A 389 -4.46 -6.15 -6.40
C PRO A 389 -5.03 -6.59 -7.76
N ILE A 390 -5.83 -5.73 -8.41
CA ILE A 390 -6.41 -6.00 -9.73
C ILE A 390 -5.31 -6.09 -10.77
N MET A 391 -4.38 -5.14 -10.77
CA MET A 391 -3.26 -5.11 -11.72
C MET A 391 -2.25 -6.24 -11.49
N ALA A 392 -2.04 -6.65 -10.24
CA ALA A 392 -1.21 -7.82 -9.91
C ALA A 392 -1.81 -9.10 -10.50
N ALA A 393 -3.10 -9.29 -10.31
CA ALA A 393 -3.83 -10.43 -10.85
C ALA A 393 -3.87 -10.40 -12.39
N ALA A 394 -4.17 -9.24 -13.00
CA ALA A 394 -4.13 -9.05 -14.45
C ALA A 394 -2.72 -9.34 -15.01
N GLY A 395 -1.68 -8.83 -14.34
CA GLY A 395 -0.30 -9.11 -14.72
C GLY A 395 0.06 -10.59 -14.68
N ALA A 396 -0.44 -11.34 -13.70
CA ALA A 396 -0.22 -12.78 -13.61
C ALA A 396 -0.88 -13.53 -14.78
N VAL A 397 -2.11 -13.17 -15.17
CA VAL A 397 -2.80 -13.76 -16.32
C VAL A 397 -2.10 -13.39 -17.63
N MET A 398 -1.71 -12.12 -17.81
CA MET A 398 -0.96 -11.69 -19.00
C MET A 398 0.40 -12.39 -19.11
N ALA A 399 1.11 -12.59 -18.01
CA ALA A 399 2.40 -13.28 -17.99
C ALA A 399 2.27 -14.78 -18.35
N ALA A 400 1.13 -15.39 -18.04
CA ALA A 400 0.83 -16.78 -18.42
C ALA A 400 0.39 -16.93 -19.89
N SER A 401 0.02 -15.83 -20.55
CA SER A 401 -0.42 -15.86 -21.97
C SER A 401 0.77 -15.80 -22.93
N PRO A 402 0.94 -16.76 -23.84
CA PRO A 402 2.01 -16.71 -24.84
C PRO A 402 1.83 -15.58 -25.87
N ALA A 403 0.66 -14.95 -25.94
CA ALA A 403 0.35 -13.86 -26.86
C ALA A 403 0.85 -12.50 -26.34
N VAL A 404 1.21 -12.39 -25.05
CA VAL A 404 1.60 -11.13 -24.42
C VAL A 404 3.06 -11.18 -23.97
N ASP A 405 3.92 -10.42 -24.61
CA ASP A 405 5.31 -10.30 -24.17
C ASP A 405 5.44 -9.25 -23.06
N MET A 406 5.32 -9.70 -21.82
CA MET A 406 5.46 -8.86 -20.62
C MET A 406 6.89 -8.32 -20.43
N ASN A 407 7.91 -8.93 -21.05
CA ASN A 407 9.31 -8.47 -20.90
C ASN A 407 9.52 -7.08 -21.49
N ILE A 408 8.70 -6.67 -22.47
CA ILE A 408 8.74 -5.31 -23.05
C ILE A 408 8.64 -4.22 -21.97
N ILE A 409 7.89 -4.47 -20.90
CA ILE A 409 7.68 -3.51 -19.79
C ILE A 409 8.41 -3.92 -18.50
N GLY A 410 9.22 -4.99 -18.53
CA GLY A 410 9.88 -5.54 -17.34
C GLY A 410 8.97 -6.41 -16.48
N GLY A 411 8.01 -7.10 -17.10
CA GLY A 411 7.13 -8.05 -16.42
C GLY A 411 6.08 -7.39 -15.53
N ILE A 412 5.54 -8.18 -14.60
CA ILE A 412 4.62 -7.71 -13.56
C ILE A 412 5.25 -6.60 -12.69
N PRO A 413 6.57 -6.65 -12.34
CA PRO A 413 7.23 -5.55 -11.65
C PRO A 413 7.07 -4.21 -12.35
N GLY A 414 7.31 -4.14 -13.65
CA GLY A 414 7.15 -2.91 -14.42
C GLY A 414 5.72 -2.38 -14.41
N LEU A 415 4.72 -3.27 -14.51
CA LEU A 415 3.32 -2.89 -14.46
C LEU A 415 2.91 -2.27 -13.12
N LEU A 416 3.30 -2.87 -12.00
CA LEU A 416 2.95 -2.38 -10.66
C LEU A 416 3.76 -1.14 -10.26
N CYS A 417 5.02 -1.04 -10.68
CA CYS A 417 5.82 0.19 -10.49
C CYS A 417 5.22 1.37 -11.29
N ALA A 418 4.76 1.13 -12.51
CA ALA A 418 4.07 2.14 -13.31
C ALA A 418 2.78 2.63 -12.63
N LEU A 419 2.00 1.71 -12.06
CA LEU A 419 0.80 2.05 -11.29
C LEU A 419 1.15 2.95 -10.09
N ALA A 420 2.15 2.58 -9.29
CA ALA A 420 2.56 3.34 -8.12
C ALA A 420 3.02 4.77 -8.48
N PHE A 421 3.84 4.90 -9.52
CA PHE A 421 4.28 6.21 -10.02
C PHE A 421 3.10 7.03 -10.52
N SER A 422 2.20 6.42 -11.27
CA SER A 422 1.00 7.08 -11.82
C SER A 422 0.09 7.61 -10.72
N CYS A 423 -0.14 6.86 -9.65
CA CYS A 423 -0.89 7.35 -8.49
C CYS A 423 -0.24 8.62 -7.88
N SER A 424 1.09 8.65 -7.81
CA SER A 424 1.83 9.76 -7.21
C SER A 424 1.96 10.99 -8.11
N LEU A 425 1.78 10.83 -9.44
CA LEU A 425 1.77 11.93 -10.42
C LEU A 425 0.46 12.73 -10.40
N ALA A 426 -0.58 12.26 -9.76
CA ALA A 426 -1.87 12.90 -9.63
C ALA A 426 -1.83 14.05 -8.63
N MET A 427 -1.44 15.24 -9.05
CA MET A 427 -1.27 16.42 -8.19
C MET A 427 -1.95 17.69 -8.76
N SER A 428 -3.03 17.50 -9.54
CA SER A 428 -3.64 18.61 -10.29
C SER A 428 -4.58 19.48 -9.46
N LEU A 429 -5.16 18.96 -8.38
CA LEU A 429 -6.15 19.65 -7.56
C LEU A 429 -5.68 19.80 -6.10
N PRO A 430 -6.21 20.77 -5.35
CA PRO A 430 -5.95 20.87 -3.91
C PRO A 430 -6.30 19.58 -3.14
N ILE A 431 -7.34 18.88 -3.56
CA ILE A 431 -7.82 17.63 -2.91
C ILE A 431 -7.00 16.40 -3.30
N SER A 432 -6.22 16.44 -4.39
CA SER A 432 -5.49 15.26 -4.89
C SER A 432 -4.51 14.70 -3.87
N THR A 433 -3.80 15.57 -3.13
CA THR A 433 -2.83 15.14 -2.11
C THR A 433 -2.83 16.08 -0.89
N PRO A 434 -2.51 15.58 0.32
CA PRO A 434 -2.38 16.45 1.49
C PRO A 434 -1.37 17.61 1.32
N PRO A 435 -0.20 17.43 0.70
CA PRO A 435 0.69 18.55 0.39
C PRO A 435 0.05 19.63 -0.46
N ASN A 436 -0.77 19.25 -1.44
CA ASN A 436 -1.51 20.20 -2.27
C ASN A 436 -2.52 21.00 -1.45
N SER A 437 -3.29 20.32 -0.59
CA SER A 437 -4.25 20.97 0.32
C SER A 437 -3.56 21.98 1.24
N LEU A 438 -2.41 21.62 1.81
CA LEU A 438 -1.64 22.49 2.69
C LEU A 438 -1.09 23.72 1.92
N ALA A 439 -0.56 23.52 0.72
CA ALA A 439 -0.09 24.62 -0.12
C ALA A 439 -1.23 25.57 -0.53
N TYR A 440 -2.39 25.01 -0.88
CA TYR A 440 -3.60 25.79 -1.18
C TYR A 440 -4.10 26.60 0.02
N ALA A 441 -4.05 26.03 1.22
CA ALA A 441 -4.48 26.69 2.46
C ALA A 441 -3.63 27.94 2.80
N THR A 442 -2.41 28.06 2.26
CA THR A 442 -1.56 29.26 2.40
C THR A 442 -2.09 30.48 1.65
N LYS A 443 -3.01 30.31 0.73
CA LYS A 443 -3.58 31.35 -0.17
C LYS A 443 -2.56 32.00 -1.12
N TYR A 444 -1.36 31.46 -1.24
CA TYR A 444 -0.39 31.88 -2.25
C TYR A 444 -0.63 31.25 -3.61
N VAL A 445 -1.40 30.16 -3.67
CA VAL A 445 -1.67 29.35 -4.85
C VAL A 445 -3.17 29.24 -5.06
N GLU A 446 -3.62 29.46 -6.28
CA GLU A 446 -5.00 29.23 -6.70
C GLU A 446 -5.15 27.82 -7.32
N THR A 447 -6.38 27.28 -7.33
CA THR A 447 -6.67 25.97 -7.95
C THR A 447 -6.24 25.91 -9.41
N LYS A 448 -6.38 27.04 -10.16
CA LYS A 448 -5.97 27.11 -11.57
C LYS A 448 -4.45 26.96 -11.78
N ASP A 449 -3.65 27.50 -10.84
CA ASP A 449 -2.18 27.41 -10.91
C ASP A 449 -1.73 25.99 -10.66
N MET A 450 -2.34 25.35 -9.65
CA MET A 450 -2.09 23.96 -9.29
C MET A 450 -2.53 23.01 -10.40
N ALA A 451 -3.73 23.21 -10.97
CA ALA A 451 -4.24 22.42 -12.08
C ALA A 451 -3.35 22.51 -13.31
N LYS A 452 -2.92 23.73 -13.67
CA LYS A 452 -2.03 23.95 -14.81
C LYS A 452 -0.69 23.22 -14.66
N MET A 453 -0.09 23.26 -13.47
CA MET A 453 1.15 22.54 -13.18
C MET A 453 0.92 21.02 -13.14
N GLY A 454 -0.08 20.57 -12.37
CA GLY A 454 -0.32 19.17 -12.13
C GLY A 454 -0.76 18.39 -13.38
N VAL A 455 -1.58 18.99 -14.25
CA VAL A 455 -1.97 18.36 -15.53
C VAL A 455 -0.76 18.17 -16.44
N ILE A 456 0.10 19.20 -16.58
CA ILE A 456 1.29 19.09 -17.44
C ILE A 456 2.27 18.04 -16.85
N ILE A 457 2.51 18.08 -15.54
CA ILE A 457 3.36 17.08 -14.86
C ILE A 457 2.76 15.67 -15.01
N GLY A 458 1.44 15.52 -14.86
CA GLY A 458 0.74 14.25 -15.03
C GLY A 458 0.88 13.67 -16.43
N ILE A 459 0.67 14.48 -17.47
CA ILE A 459 0.80 14.04 -18.88
C ILE A 459 2.24 13.64 -19.20
N VAL A 460 3.20 14.52 -18.89
CA VAL A 460 4.63 14.23 -19.14
C VAL A 460 5.09 13.05 -18.30
N GLY A 461 4.69 13.02 -17.03
CA GLY A 461 5.00 11.91 -16.13
C GLY A 461 4.42 10.58 -16.60
N LEU A 462 3.19 10.54 -17.14
CA LEU A 462 2.59 9.35 -17.74
C LEU A 462 3.46 8.80 -18.88
N VAL A 463 3.83 9.67 -19.84
CA VAL A 463 4.66 9.26 -20.98
C VAL A 463 6.03 8.77 -20.51
N LEU A 464 6.65 9.50 -19.57
CA LEU A 464 7.94 9.11 -19.01
C LEU A 464 7.86 7.84 -18.18
N THR A 465 6.78 7.60 -17.45
CA THR A 465 6.57 6.34 -16.69
C THR A 465 6.52 5.15 -17.63
N VAL A 466 5.67 5.21 -18.65
CA VAL A 466 5.55 4.14 -19.66
C VAL A 466 6.87 3.94 -20.39
N GLY A 467 7.53 5.02 -20.80
CA GLY A 467 8.86 4.96 -21.43
C GLY A 467 9.93 4.37 -20.53
N THR A 468 9.94 4.72 -19.24
CA THR A 468 10.90 4.17 -18.27
C THR A 468 10.68 2.68 -18.09
N MET A 469 9.43 2.20 -17.95
CA MET A 469 9.16 0.75 -17.84
C MET A 469 9.58 0.02 -19.11
N GLY A 470 9.33 0.59 -20.30
CA GLY A 470 9.82 0.05 -21.56
C GLY A 470 11.36 -0.02 -21.64
N LEU A 471 12.07 0.98 -21.12
CA LEU A 471 13.54 0.95 -21.03
C LEU A 471 14.03 -0.11 -20.04
N LEU A 472 13.43 -0.19 -18.86
CA LEU A 472 13.78 -1.19 -17.84
C LEU A 472 13.53 -2.62 -18.35
N GLY A 473 12.41 -2.83 -19.08
CA GLY A 473 12.13 -4.10 -19.76
C GLY A 473 13.19 -4.43 -20.80
N LYS A 474 13.49 -3.50 -21.72
CA LYS A 474 14.51 -3.68 -22.75
C LYS A 474 15.90 -4.03 -22.18
N PHE A 475 16.27 -3.46 -21.03
CA PHE A 475 17.53 -3.77 -20.36
C PHE A 475 17.45 -4.96 -19.40
N GLY A 476 16.29 -5.61 -19.29
CA GLY A 476 16.12 -6.78 -18.41
C GLY A 476 16.30 -6.46 -16.93
N TYR A 477 15.98 -5.24 -16.49
CA TYR A 477 16.26 -4.78 -15.13
C TYR A 477 15.62 -5.68 -14.06
N PHE A 478 14.43 -6.20 -14.32
CA PHE A 478 13.70 -7.06 -13.39
C PHE A 478 13.92 -8.56 -13.63
N ASN A 479 14.72 -8.97 -14.62
CA ASN A 479 14.89 -10.38 -14.98
C ASN A 479 15.38 -11.22 -13.81
N ALA A 480 16.37 -10.74 -13.04
CA ALA A 480 16.87 -11.46 -11.87
C ALA A 480 15.78 -11.67 -10.80
N THR A 481 14.89 -10.70 -10.61
CA THR A 481 13.75 -10.79 -9.69
C THR A 481 12.73 -11.82 -10.19
N ILE A 482 12.44 -11.82 -11.48
CA ILE A 482 11.50 -12.76 -12.12
C ILE A 482 12.04 -14.19 -12.06
N GLU A 483 13.29 -14.41 -12.47
CA GLU A 483 13.96 -15.72 -12.40
C GLU A 483 14.05 -16.28 -10.98
N ALA A 484 14.30 -15.41 -9.98
CA ALA A 484 14.33 -15.82 -8.59
C ALA A 484 12.97 -16.29 -8.11
N ALA A 485 11.88 -15.61 -8.50
CA ALA A 485 10.52 -15.99 -8.19
C ALA A 485 10.13 -17.33 -8.87
N GLU A 486 10.46 -17.50 -10.15
CA GLU A 486 10.22 -18.75 -10.90
C GLU A 486 10.94 -19.95 -10.26
N LYS A 487 12.20 -19.78 -9.89
CA LYS A 487 12.98 -20.82 -9.18
C LYS A 487 12.37 -21.17 -7.82
N ALA A 488 11.91 -20.16 -7.07
CA ALA A 488 11.27 -20.40 -5.78
C ALA A 488 9.94 -21.16 -5.92
N MET A 489 9.12 -20.80 -6.91
CA MET A 489 7.86 -21.51 -7.21
C MET A 489 8.12 -22.94 -7.68
N ALA A 490 9.10 -23.16 -8.53
CA ALA A 490 9.47 -24.50 -8.99
C ALA A 490 9.98 -25.39 -7.83
N ALA A 491 10.78 -24.80 -6.92
CA ALA A 491 11.25 -25.52 -5.74
C ALA A 491 10.12 -25.87 -4.75
N GLU A 492 9.12 -25.01 -4.63
CA GLU A 492 7.95 -25.28 -3.78
C GLU A 492 7.05 -26.37 -4.41
N ALA A 493 6.82 -26.30 -5.73
CA ALA A 493 6.09 -27.33 -6.47
C ALA A 493 6.74 -28.72 -6.33
N ALA A 494 8.06 -28.79 -6.47
CA ALA A 494 8.83 -30.03 -6.30
C ALA A 494 8.73 -30.59 -4.86
N LYS A 495 8.68 -29.74 -3.82
CA LYS A 495 8.47 -30.17 -2.44
C LYS A 495 7.07 -30.73 -2.21
N VAL A 496 6.05 -30.10 -2.81
CA VAL A 496 4.65 -30.58 -2.72
C VAL A 496 4.52 -31.92 -3.42
N GLU A 497 5.15 -32.11 -4.58
CA GLU A 497 5.15 -33.37 -5.33
C GLU A 497 5.90 -34.48 -4.55
N ALA A 498 7.03 -34.15 -3.93
CA ALA A 498 7.80 -35.09 -3.10
C ALA A 498 7.07 -35.46 -1.79
N ALA A 499 6.20 -34.59 -1.28
CA ALA A 499 5.40 -34.82 -0.08
C ALA A 499 4.07 -35.54 -0.36
N ALA A 500 3.68 -35.70 -1.62
CA ALA A 500 2.49 -36.46 -2.00
C ALA A 500 2.73 -37.94 -1.66
N PRO A 501 1.81 -38.63 -0.91
CA PRO A 501 1.95 -40.04 -0.63
C PRO A 501 1.96 -40.81 -1.95
N ALA A 502 2.97 -41.68 -2.11
CA ALA A 502 3.06 -42.54 -3.29
C ALA A 502 1.72 -43.28 -3.46
N ALA A 503 1.09 -43.10 -4.61
CA ALA A 503 -0.12 -43.87 -4.93
C ALA A 503 0.21 -45.37 -4.77
N PRO A 504 -0.63 -46.19 -4.08
CA PRO A 504 -0.37 -47.59 -3.93
C PRO A 504 -0.23 -48.18 -5.32
N ALA A 505 0.91 -48.84 -5.58
CA ALA A 505 1.18 -49.49 -6.82
C ALA A 505 -0.01 -50.42 -7.14
N ALA A 506 -0.70 -50.17 -8.21
CA ALA A 506 -1.75 -51.06 -8.71
C ALA A 506 -1.06 -52.40 -9.04
N GLU A 507 -1.29 -53.37 -8.17
CA GLU A 507 -0.88 -54.75 -8.39
C GLU A 507 -1.63 -55.23 -9.64
N VAL A 508 -0.91 -55.34 -10.74
CA VAL A 508 -1.44 -55.89 -11.99
C VAL A 508 -1.62 -57.37 -11.73
N ALA A 509 -2.82 -57.77 -11.26
CA ALA A 509 -3.23 -59.16 -11.22
C ALA A 509 -3.31 -59.70 -12.65
N ALA A 510 -2.51 -60.69 -12.95
CA ALA A 510 -2.55 -61.44 -14.19
C ALA A 510 -3.94 -62.08 -14.38
N PRO A 511 -4.44 -62.22 -15.61
CA PRO A 511 -5.75 -62.75 -15.84
C PRO A 511 -5.82 -64.26 -15.49
N ALA A 512 -6.62 -64.59 -14.47
CA ALA A 512 -6.96 -65.97 -14.16
C ALA A 512 -7.94 -66.48 -15.18
N VAL A 513 -7.58 -67.66 -15.70
CA VAL A 513 -8.35 -68.49 -16.64
C VAL A 513 -9.71 -68.85 -16.01
N VAL A 514 -10.78 -68.62 -16.76
CA VAL A 514 -12.15 -69.02 -16.42
C VAL A 514 -12.24 -70.52 -16.53
N ASP A 515 -12.55 -71.21 -15.43
CA ASP A 515 -13.12 -72.55 -15.51
C ASP A 515 -14.51 -72.55 -14.88
N SER A 516 -15.45 -72.97 -15.67
CA SER A 516 -16.86 -73.01 -15.40
C SER A 516 -17.18 -74.33 -14.69
N ALA A 517 -17.75 -74.30 -13.47
CA ALA A 517 -18.84 -75.20 -13.08
C ALA A 517 -19.24 -75.07 -11.61
N LYS A 518 -20.53 -74.98 -11.45
CA LYS A 518 -21.42 -75.35 -10.34
C LYS A 518 -21.99 -74.25 -9.49
N ALA A 519 -23.24 -74.04 -9.84
CA ALA A 519 -24.28 -73.49 -8.96
C ALA A 519 -24.59 -74.49 -7.84
N GLU A 520 -24.93 -73.97 -6.67
CA GLU A 520 -26.12 -74.30 -5.86
C GLU A 520 -26.01 -73.76 -4.43
N ALA A 521 -26.99 -72.92 -4.14
CA ALA A 521 -27.83 -72.84 -2.91
C ALA A 521 -27.17 -72.91 -1.50
N VAL A 522 -27.52 -71.96 -0.65
CA VAL A 522 -28.37 -72.06 0.55
C VAL A 522 -28.28 -70.76 1.36
N VAL A 523 -29.32 -70.01 1.38
CA VAL A 523 -30.20 -69.48 2.43
C VAL A 523 -29.66 -69.46 3.87
N ASP A 524 -29.84 -68.25 4.44
CA ASP A 524 -30.20 -67.91 5.82
C ASP A 524 -29.23 -68.17 6.97
N THR A 525 -28.87 -67.11 7.69
CA THR A 525 -29.16 -66.95 9.12
C THR A 525 -28.76 -65.54 9.61
N ALA A 526 -29.77 -64.82 10.06
CA ALA A 526 -29.62 -63.62 10.91
C ALA A 526 -29.29 -64.09 12.36
N ALA A 527 -28.31 -63.43 13.00
CA ALA A 527 -28.36 -63.25 14.45
C ALA A 527 -27.20 -62.39 14.98
N LYS A 528 -27.59 -61.33 15.68
CA LYS A 528 -27.01 -60.75 16.90
C LYS A 528 -25.50 -60.47 16.96
N ALA A 529 -25.17 -59.21 17.01
CA ALA A 529 -24.01 -58.71 17.74
C ALA A 529 -24.48 -57.67 18.79
N GLU A 530 -24.10 -57.94 20.04
CA GLU A 530 -24.27 -57.07 21.22
C GLU A 530 -23.40 -55.83 21.17
N PRO A 531 -23.77 -54.72 21.87
CA PRO A 531 -23.00 -53.48 21.90
C PRO A 531 -21.86 -53.55 22.92
N ALA A 532 -20.66 -53.03 22.52
CA ALA A 532 -19.51 -52.83 23.37
C ALA A 532 -19.69 -51.60 24.32
N PRO A 533 -19.06 -51.59 25.51
CA PRO A 533 -19.36 -50.64 26.56
C PRO A 533 -18.76 -49.25 26.37
N ALA A 534 -19.48 -48.26 26.90
CA ALA A 534 -19.14 -46.83 26.89
C ALA A 534 -17.87 -46.57 27.75
N ALA A 535 -16.96 -45.76 27.19
CA ALA A 535 -15.83 -45.22 27.93
C ALA A 535 -16.26 -44.00 28.76
N GLU A 536 -15.88 -44.02 30.04
CA GLU A 536 -16.12 -42.94 31.01
C GLU A 536 -15.45 -41.61 30.63
N ALA A 537 -16.18 -40.52 30.84
CA ALA A 537 -15.68 -39.16 30.73
C ALA A 537 -14.87 -38.76 31.98
N PRO A 538 -13.75 -38.01 31.85
CA PRO A 538 -13.03 -37.52 33.02
C PRO A 538 -13.78 -36.37 33.70
N LYS A 539 -13.83 -36.40 35.03
CA LYS A 539 -14.41 -35.39 35.91
C LYS A 539 -13.70 -34.07 35.79
N ALA A 540 -14.48 -33.00 35.65
CA ALA A 540 -14.01 -31.62 35.72
C ALA A 540 -13.61 -31.26 37.17
N GLU A 541 -12.39 -30.80 37.34
CA GLU A 541 -11.86 -30.23 38.58
C GLU A 541 -12.28 -28.75 38.66
N ALA A 542 -12.85 -28.35 39.79
CA ALA A 542 -13.40 -27.05 40.04
C ALA A 542 -12.29 -26.00 40.19
N ALA A 543 -12.36 -24.91 39.43
CA ALA A 543 -11.51 -23.74 39.60
C ALA A 543 -11.96 -22.89 40.81
N PRO A 544 -11.03 -22.27 41.56
CA PRO A 544 -11.38 -21.44 42.72
C PRO A 544 -12.00 -20.09 42.30
N ALA A 545 -12.92 -19.62 43.15
CA ALA A 545 -13.69 -18.40 43.00
C ALA A 545 -12.81 -17.17 42.90
N ALA A 546 -13.13 -16.28 41.92
CA ALA A 546 -12.54 -14.97 41.77
C ALA A 546 -13.07 -14.01 42.86
N GLU A 547 -12.14 -13.33 43.53
CA GLU A 547 -12.39 -12.25 44.47
C GLU A 547 -13.03 -11.01 43.74
N ALA A 548 -13.98 -10.36 44.41
CA ALA A 548 -14.68 -9.21 43.94
C ALA A 548 -13.77 -7.95 43.92
N PRO A 549 -13.89 -7.02 42.94
CA PRO A 549 -13.08 -5.81 42.92
C PRO A 549 -13.53 -4.80 43.96
N ALA A 550 -12.54 -4.13 44.58
CA ALA A 550 -12.71 -3.05 45.55
C ALA A 550 -13.38 -1.80 44.94
N PRO A 551 -14.11 -0.98 45.73
CA PRO A 551 -14.82 0.20 45.25
C PRO A 551 -13.88 1.33 44.86
N ALA A 552 -14.25 2.10 43.84
CA ALA A 552 -13.54 3.27 43.34
C ALA A 552 -13.52 4.43 44.35
N PRO A 553 -12.46 5.26 44.37
CA PRO A 553 -12.42 6.43 45.26
C PRO A 553 -13.34 7.56 44.76
N GLU A 554 -13.97 8.20 45.73
CA GLU A 554 -14.91 9.31 45.64
C GLU A 554 -14.29 10.57 44.98
N ALA A 555 -15.03 11.20 44.08
CA ALA A 555 -14.60 12.40 43.37
C ALA A 555 -14.55 13.62 44.30
N ALA A 556 -13.44 14.37 44.26
CA ALA A 556 -13.28 15.64 44.92
C ALA A 556 -14.11 16.75 44.22
N PRO A 557 -14.64 17.77 44.97
CA PRO A 557 -15.52 18.77 44.40
C PRO A 557 -14.78 19.83 43.55
N ALA A 558 -15.49 20.30 42.52
CA ALA A 558 -15.05 21.32 41.59
C ALA A 558 -14.81 22.67 42.28
N ALA A 559 -13.69 23.30 41.92
CA ALA A 559 -13.38 24.68 42.32
C ALA A 559 -14.09 25.67 41.37
N GLU A 560 -14.72 26.70 41.97
CA GLU A 560 -15.37 27.83 41.31
C GLU A 560 -14.34 28.74 40.59
N PRO A 561 -14.72 29.42 39.48
CA PRO A 561 -13.83 30.35 38.78
C PRO A 561 -13.79 31.72 39.48
N ALA A 562 -12.58 32.19 39.78
CA ALA A 562 -12.32 33.57 40.20
C ALA A 562 -12.38 34.54 39.00
N LYS A 563 -12.90 35.71 39.26
CA LYS A 563 -13.18 36.86 38.40
C LYS A 563 -12.10 37.30 37.45
#